data_de9ec125f0f215cd8a863046c4da585c
#
_entry.id   de9ec125f0f215cd8a863046c4da585c
#
_cell.length_a   1.000
_cell.length_b   1.000
_cell.length_c   1.000
_cell.angle_alpha   90.00
_cell.angle_beta   90.00
_cell.angle_gamma   90.00
#
_symmetry.space_group_name_H-M   'P 1'
#
loop_
_entity.id
_entity.type
_entity.pdbx_description
1 polymer ?
#
loop_
_entity_poly.entity_id
_entity_poly.type
_entity_poly.pdbx_seq_one_letter_code
_entity_poly.pdbx_strand_id
1 'polypeptide(L)'
;KQMLHLRCISSPSDREVDVYDEYLGITRKMLMFGSNNYLGFANHPYIKEYVKSTIEKYGIGIGGPPLLNGYTKIHRELEERLASLKGAEDALIFSSGYGANVGLVSALVGPDDYVVYDQYSHASFYDGLKMCNARGIHFLHNDVENLKAKLEDARKLNPKNIYVGVE
;
A
#
# COMPACT_ATOMS: atom_id res chain seq x y z
N LYS A 1 -15.70 -3.08 26.57
CA LYS A 1 -15.49 -2.68 25.16
C LYS A 1 -14.37 -1.67 25.14
N GLN A 2 -13.18 -2.03 24.63
CA GLN A 2 -12.14 -1.04 24.33
C GLN A 2 -12.64 -0.24 23.12
N MET A 3 -12.96 1.03 23.35
CA MET A 3 -13.20 1.95 22.25
C MET A 3 -11.85 2.26 21.60
N LEU A 4 -11.74 2.09 20.29
CA LEU A 4 -10.63 2.60 19.49
C LEU A 4 -10.63 4.13 19.62
N HIS A 5 -9.69 4.68 20.36
CA HIS A 5 -9.51 6.12 20.44
C HIS A 5 -8.81 6.62 19.18
N LEU A 6 -9.57 7.28 18.34
CA LEU A 6 -9.00 8.08 17.26
C LEU A 6 -8.35 9.32 17.86
N ARG A 7 -7.08 9.56 17.51
CA ARG A 7 -6.37 10.77 17.93
C ARG A 7 -6.54 11.85 16.87
N CYS A 8 -7.11 12.99 17.26
CA CYS A 8 -7.32 14.10 16.35
C CYS A 8 -6.02 14.92 16.21
N ILE A 9 -5.39 14.86 15.03
CA ILE A 9 -4.21 15.65 14.71
C ILE A 9 -4.68 16.98 14.13
N SER A 10 -4.26 18.09 14.72
CA SER A 10 -4.65 19.45 14.37
C SER A 10 -3.53 20.27 13.71
N SER A 11 -2.40 19.65 13.39
CA SER A 11 -1.28 20.25 12.67
C SER A 11 -0.96 19.47 11.38
N PRO A 12 -0.10 20.00 10.49
CA PRO A 12 0.45 19.20 9.40
C PRO A 12 1.18 17.97 9.91
N SER A 13 1.22 16.91 9.07
CA SER A 13 1.97 15.69 9.38
C SER A 13 3.48 15.96 9.26
N ASP A 14 4.18 15.94 10.40
CA ASP A 14 5.61 16.16 10.50
C ASP A 14 6.18 15.32 11.64
N ARG A 15 7.48 15.51 11.97
CA ARG A 15 8.15 14.89 13.13
C ARG A 15 7.41 15.14 14.43
N GLU A 16 6.91 16.35 14.62
CA GLU A 16 6.07 16.75 15.74
C GLU A 16 4.70 17.15 15.22
N VAL A 17 3.66 16.75 15.94
CA VAL A 17 2.27 17.05 15.62
C VAL A 17 1.54 17.56 16.86
N ASP A 18 0.54 18.38 16.63
CA ASP A 18 -0.39 18.80 17.66
C ASP A 18 -1.58 17.83 17.67
N VAL A 19 -1.77 17.16 18.81
CA VAL A 19 -2.86 16.21 19.03
C VAL A 19 -3.89 16.85 19.95
N TYR A 20 -5.11 16.99 19.45
CA TYR A 20 -6.25 17.50 20.22
C TYR A 20 -6.90 16.36 21.00
N ASP A 21 -7.03 16.54 22.30
CA ASP A 21 -7.72 15.63 23.22
C ASP A 21 -9.14 16.16 23.43
N GLU A 22 -10.12 15.50 22.82
CA GLU A 22 -11.53 15.91 22.89
C GLU A 22 -12.10 15.84 24.29
N TYR A 23 -11.62 14.93 25.14
CA TYR A 23 -12.14 14.75 26.50
C TYR A 23 -11.65 15.84 27.45
N LEU A 24 -10.41 16.28 27.26
CA LEU A 24 -9.80 17.29 28.11
C LEU A 24 -9.90 18.69 27.52
N GLY A 25 -10.29 18.83 26.24
CA GLY A 25 -10.34 20.10 25.53
C GLY A 25 -8.97 20.76 25.36
N ILE A 26 -7.89 20.01 25.36
CA ILE A 26 -6.52 20.54 25.27
C ILE A 26 -5.78 19.99 24.06
N THR A 27 -4.81 20.77 23.56
CA THR A 27 -3.89 20.34 22.52
C THR A 27 -2.51 20.05 23.14
N ARG A 28 -1.92 18.91 22.75
CA ARG A 28 -0.59 18.48 23.21
C ARG A 28 0.33 18.29 22.01
N LYS A 29 1.56 18.80 22.11
CA LYS A 29 2.60 18.49 21.14
C LYS A 29 3.16 17.09 21.40
N MET A 30 3.21 16.27 20.35
CA MET A 30 3.65 14.88 20.43
C MET A 30 4.60 14.54 19.28
N LEU A 31 5.55 13.63 19.53
CA LEU A 31 6.37 13.04 18.47
C LEU A 31 5.57 12.01 17.68
N MET A 32 5.68 12.08 16.35
CA MET A 32 4.94 11.19 15.44
C MET A 32 5.80 9.99 15.04
N PHE A 33 5.57 8.85 15.71
CA PHE A 33 6.18 7.56 15.34
C PHE A 33 5.27 6.64 14.52
N GLY A 34 3.98 6.93 14.43
CA GLY A 34 2.98 6.10 13.76
C GLY A 34 2.68 6.50 12.31
N SER A 35 3.54 7.28 11.66
CA SER A 35 3.34 7.78 10.31
C SER A 35 4.10 6.96 9.26
N ASN A 36 3.49 6.74 8.10
CA ASN A 36 4.17 6.21 6.92
C ASN A 36 4.96 7.27 6.14
N ASN A 37 5.09 8.48 6.67
CA ASN A 37 5.85 9.59 6.08
C ASN A 37 7.36 9.42 6.27
N TYR A 38 7.92 8.28 5.89
CA TYR A 38 9.31 7.88 6.15
C TYR A 38 10.35 8.88 5.62
N LEU A 39 10.06 9.53 4.49
CA LEU A 39 10.96 10.49 3.84
C LEU A 39 10.64 11.96 4.21
N GLY A 40 9.62 12.21 5.02
CA GLY A 40 9.22 13.56 5.43
C GLY A 40 8.58 14.38 4.30
N PHE A 41 8.09 13.76 3.23
CA PHE A 41 7.60 14.47 2.05
C PHE A 41 6.19 15.03 2.19
N ALA A 42 5.40 14.52 3.14
CA ALA A 42 4.00 14.94 3.29
C ALA A 42 3.82 16.44 3.56
N ASN A 43 4.82 17.12 4.15
CA ASN A 43 4.79 18.55 4.44
C ASN A 43 5.97 19.32 3.83
N HIS A 44 6.68 18.73 2.86
CA HIS A 44 7.89 19.33 2.28
C HIS A 44 7.55 20.60 1.48
N PRO A 45 8.20 21.74 1.74
CA PRO A 45 7.87 23.03 1.12
C PRO A 45 7.89 23.00 -0.41
N TYR A 46 8.94 22.44 -1.00
CA TYR A 46 9.08 22.33 -2.45
C TYR A 46 7.93 21.53 -3.08
N ILE A 47 7.53 20.40 -2.45
CA ILE A 47 6.43 19.57 -2.95
C ILE A 47 5.11 20.34 -2.87
N LYS A 48 4.88 21.06 -1.78
CA LYS A 48 3.67 21.89 -1.62
C LYS A 48 3.55 22.96 -2.71
N GLU A 49 4.64 23.66 -3.02
CA GLU A 49 4.61 24.67 -4.10
C GLU A 49 4.39 24.03 -5.47
N TYR A 50 5.03 22.89 -5.74
CA TYR A 50 4.81 22.17 -6.99
C TYR A 50 3.35 21.68 -7.12
N VAL A 51 2.76 21.15 -6.05
CA VAL A 51 1.35 20.72 -6.03
C VAL A 51 0.41 21.90 -6.28
N LYS A 52 0.65 23.07 -5.67
CA LYS A 52 -0.16 24.29 -5.94
C LYS A 52 -0.15 24.65 -7.43
N SER A 53 1.03 24.72 -8.04
CA SER A 53 1.14 25.02 -9.47
C SER A 53 0.48 23.97 -10.36
N THR A 54 0.47 22.70 -9.92
CA THR A 54 -0.20 21.61 -10.64
C THR A 54 -1.72 21.73 -10.53
N ILE A 55 -2.24 22.11 -9.36
CA ILE A 55 -3.68 22.36 -9.17
C ILE A 55 -4.17 23.51 -10.06
N GLU A 56 -3.41 24.60 -10.16
CA GLU A 56 -3.75 25.73 -11.04
C GLU A 56 -3.86 25.29 -12.52
N LYS A 57 -3.03 24.34 -12.94
CA LYS A 57 -2.97 23.89 -14.33
C LYS A 57 -4.00 22.79 -14.65
N TYR A 58 -4.23 21.87 -13.74
CA TYR A 58 -4.98 20.64 -14.01
C TYR A 58 -6.24 20.48 -13.14
N GLY A 59 -6.47 21.37 -12.17
CA GLY A 59 -7.52 21.22 -11.18
C GLY A 59 -7.17 20.22 -10.08
N ILE A 60 -8.13 19.97 -9.19
CA ILE A 60 -7.95 19.12 -8.01
C ILE A 60 -8.30 17.65 -8.23
N GLY A 61 -8.83 17.30 -9.39
CA GLY A 61 -9.21 15.93 -9.73
C GLY A 61 -9.73 15.82 -11.14
N ILE A 62 -9.86 14.58 -11.62
CA ILE A 62 -10.25 14.30 -13.02
C ILE A 62 -11.71 13.84 -13.16
N GLY A 63 -12.38 13.49 -12.07
CA GLY A 63 -13.81 13.17 -12.05
C GLY A 63 -14.18 11.84 -12.68
N GLY A 64 -13.25 10.94 -12.94
CA GLY A 64 -13.55 9.63 -13.52
C GLY A 64 -12.46 8.58 -13.29
N PRO A 65 -12.79 7.30 -13.45
CA PRO A 65 -11.81 6.23 -13.31
C PRO A 65 -10.83 6.17 -14.51
N PRO A 66 -9.60 5.66 -14.29
CA PRO A 66 -8.56 5.59 -15.33
C PRO A 66 -9.00 4.91 -16.63
N LEU A 67 -9.79 3.83 -16.55
CA LEU A 67 -10.25 3.08 -17.73
C LEU A 67 -11.27 3.83 -18.61
N LEU A 68 -11.89 4.90 -18.10
CA LEU A 68 -12.84 5.69 -18.88
C LEU A 68 -12.22 7.02 -19.32
N ASN A 69 -12.00 7.94 -18.39
CA ASN A 69 -11.55 9.30 -18.66
C ASN A 69 -10.59 9.86 -17.61
N GLY A 70 -10.21 9.05 -16.61
CA GLY A 70 -9.39 9.48 -15.47
C GLY A 70 -7.90 9.23 -15.62
N TYR A 71 -7.43 8.65 -16.72
CA TYR A 71 -6.00 8.45 -16.98
C TYR A 71 -5.42 9.66 -17.74
N THR A 72 -4.49 10.34 -17.10
CA THR A 72 -3.92 11.59 -17.64
C THR A 72 -2.43 11.43 -17.98
N LYS A 73 -1.90 12.41 -18.73
CA LYS A 73 -0.47 12.47 -19.01
C LYS A 73 0.40 12.47 -17.74
N ILE A 74 -0.06 13.08 -16.64
CA ILE A 74 0.65 13.07 -15.35
C ILE A 74 0.76 11.66 -14.77
N HIS A 75 -0.30 10.84 -14.90
CA HIS A 75 -0.24 9.44 -14.47
C HIS A 75 0.83 8.69 -15.26
N ARG A 76 0.83 8.82 -16.60
CA ARG A 76 1.83 8.14 -17.44
C ARG A 76 3.26 8.59 -17.13
N GLU A 77 3.50 9.88 -17.01
CA GLU A 77 4.81 10.41 -16.66
C GLU A 77 5.31 9.91 -15.29
N LEU A 78 4.41 9.75 -14.32
CA LEU A 78 4.75 9.20 -13.01
C LEU A 78 5.08 7.70 -13.10
N GLU A 79 4.29 6.92 -13.82
CA GLU A 79 4.54 5.49 -14.06
C GLU A 79 5.90 5.27 -14.74
N GLU A 80 6.22 6.00 -15.80
CA GLU A 80 7.51 5.93 -16.49
C GLU A 80 8.69 6.26 -15.57
N ARG A 81 8.55 7.29 -14.72
CA ARG A 81 9.59 7.67 -13.75
C ARG A 81 9.75 6.60 -12.65
N LEU A 82 8.66 6.02 -12.17
CA LEU A 82 8.71 4.94 -11.18
C LEU A 82 9.32 3.67 -11.77
N ALA A 83 8.95 3.28 -12.98
CA ALA A 83 9.55 2.16 -13.70
C ALA A 83 11.05 2.36 -13.86
N SER A 84 11.49 3.53 -14.34
CA SER A 84 12.90 3.88 -14.46
C SER A 84 13.64 3.83 -13.12
N LEU A 85 13.05 4.41 -12.04
CA LEU A 85 13.64 4.40 -10.71
C LEU A 85 13.84 2.98 -10.16
N LYS A 86 12.93 2.06 -10.49
CA LYS A 86 12.95 0.66 -10.03
C LYS A 86 13.67 -0.28 -10.99
N GLY A 87 14.11 0.18 -12.16
CA GLY A 87 14.68 -0.67 -13.20
C GLY A 87 13.69 -1.69 -13.76
N ALA A 88 12.41 -1.34 -13.77
CA ALA A 88 11.32 -2.16 -14.31
C ALA A 88 10.92 -1.71 -15.72
N GLU A 89 10.27 -2.58 -16.48
CA GLU A 89 9.80 -2.27 -17.82
C GLU A 89 8.63 -1.28 -17.83
N ASP A 90 7.74 -1.40 -16.83
CA ASP A 90 6.59 -0.51 -16.65
C ASP A 90 6.17 -0.47 -15.18
N ALA A 91 5.24 0.43 -14.85
CA ALA A 91 4.63 0.58 -13.53
C ALA A 91 3.15 0.93 -13.67
N LEU A 92 2.36 0.57 -12.66
CA LEU A 92 0.95 0.94 -12.53
C LEU A 92 0.71 1.67 -11.22
N ILE A 93 -0.08 2.73 -11.28
CA ILE A 93 -0.46 3.52 -10.10
C ILE A 93 -1.85 3.12 -9.64
N PHE A 94 -1.99 2.93 -8.32
CA PHE A 94 -3.26 2.70 -7.65
C PHE A 94 -3.55 3.83 -6.66
N SER A 95 -4.82 4.05 -6.37
CA SER A 95 -5.26 5.08 -5.41
C SER A 95 -4.88 4.79 -3.96
N SER A 96 -4.51 3.55 -3.66
CA SER A 96 -4.07 3.11 -2.33
C SER A 96 -3.22 1.84 -2.43
N GLY A 97 -2.35 1.61 -1.43
CA GLY A 97 -1.63 0.34 -1.30
C GLY A 97 -2.57 -0.86 -1.08
N TYR A 98 -3.69 -0.64 -0.38
CA TYR A 98 -4.73 -1.66 -0.26
C TYR A 98 -5.26 -2.09 -1.62
N GLY A 99 -5.65 -1.14 -2.47
CA GLY A 99 -6.13 -1.41 -3.83
C GLY A 99 -5.05 -2.05 -4.71
N ALA A 100 -3.78 -1.65 -4.55
CA ALA A 100 -2.67 -2.25 -5.27
C ALA A 100 -2.48 -3.73 -4.90
N ASN A 101 -2.45 -4.08 -3.61
CA ASN A 101 -2.30 -5.47 -3.17
C ASN A 101 -3.48 -6.34 -3.61
N VAL A 102 -4.72 -5.88 -3.38
CA VAL A 102 -5.91 -6.62 -3.80
C VAL A 102 -5.93 -6.80 -5.32
N GLY A 103 -5.67 -5.74 -6.08
CA GLY A 103 -5.66 -5.77 -7.54
C GLY A 103 -4.57 -6.69 -8.09
N LEU A 104 -3.35 -6.59 -7.57
CA LEU A 104 -2.21 -7.41 -7.99
C LEU A 104 -2.47 -8.90 -7.72
N VAL A 105 -2.83 -9.23 -6.48
CA VAL A 105 -3.04 -10.64 -6.09
C VAL A 105 -4.19 -11.24 -6.88
N SER A 106 -5.34 -10.56 -6.97
CA SER A 106 -6.50 -11.09 -7.69
C SER A 106 -6.32 -11.17 -9.21
N ALA A 107 -5.40 -10.39 -9.79
CA ALA A 107 -5.09 -10.46 -11.21
C ALA A 107 -4.09 -11.56 -11.57
N LEU A 108 -3.13 -11.86 -10.69
CA LEU A 108 -2.05 -12.82 -10.96
C LEU A 108 -2.36 -14.24 -10.50
N VAL A 109 -3.16 -14.39 -9.44
CA VAL A 109 -3.37 -15.65 -8.74
C VAL A 109 -4.77 -16.18 -9.02
N GLY A 110 -4.87 -17.45 -9.38
CA GLY A 110 -6.13 -18.15 -9.62
C GLY A 110 -6.38 -19.33 -8.64
N PRO A 111 -7.53 -20.00 -8.76
CA PRO A 111 -7.91 -21.10 -7.84
C PRO A 111 -7.00 -22.33 -7.96
N ASP A 112 -6.30 -22.50 -9.07
CA ASP A 112 -5.37 -23.62 -9.31
C ASP A 112 -3.94 -23.32 -8.86
N ASP A 113 -3.69 -22.09 -8.42
CA ASP A 113 -2.39 -21.64 -7.93
C ASP A 113 -2.28 -21.81 -6.41
N TYR A 114 -1.06 -21.72 -5.91
CA TYR A 114 -0.77 -21.76 -4.48
C TYR A 114 0.11 -20.57 -4.07
N VAL A 115 -0.17 -19.99 -2.91
CA VAL A 115 0.57 -18.84 -2.42
C VAL A 115 1.18 -19.13 -1.06
N VAL A 116 2.50 -18.96 -0.96
CA VAL A 116 3.24 -19.00 0.31
C VAL A 116 3.57 -17.57 0.69
N TYR A 117 3.08 -17.06 1.82
CA TYR A 117 3.16 -15.65 2.17
C TYR A 117 3.60 -15.42 3.61
N ASP A 118 4.20 -14.26 3.87
CA ASP A 118 4.63 -13.89 5.23
C ASP A 118 3.42 -13.78 6.19
N GLN A 119 3.56 -14.30 7.41
CA GLN A 119 2.48 -14.26 8.41
C GLN A 119 2.06 -12.84 8.81
N TYR A 120 2.93 -11.84 8.62
CA TYR A 120 2.64 -10.45 8.91
C TYR A 120 2.28 -9.62 7.68
N SER A 121 2.04 -10.27 6.54
CA SER A 121 1.51 -9.58 5.36
C SER A 121 0.26 -8.76 5.71
N HIS A 122 0.15 -7.59 5.12
CA HIS A 122 -0.96 -6.68 5.35
C HIS A 122 -2.32 -7.32 5.01
N ALA A 123 -3.38 -6.94 5.70
CA ALA A 123 -4.73 -7.49 5.52
C ALA A 123 -5.22 -7.48 4.06
N SER A 124 -4.82 -6.47 3.26
CA SER A 124 -5.15 -6.39 1.83
C SER A 124 -4.62 -7.56 1.01
N PHE A 125 -3.48 -8.16 1.40
CA PHE A 125 -2.95 -9.34 0.73
C PHE A 125 -3.88 -10.54 0.93
N TYR A 126 -4.33 -10.76 2.17
CA TYR A 126 -5.30 -11.80 2.49
C TYR A 126 -6.65 -11.60 1.78
N ASP A 127 -7.10 -10.36 1.68
CA ASP A 127 -8.35 -10.05 1.00
C ASP A 127 -8.23 -10.29 -0.52
N GLY A 128 -7.08 -9.99 -1.11
CA GLY A 128 -6.78 -10.36 -2.50
C GLY A 128 -6.84 -11.88 -2.73
N LEU A 129 -6.25 -12.68 -1.83
CA LEU A 129 -6.31 -14.14 -1.91
C LEU A 129 -7.75 -14.68 -1.82
N LYS A 130 -8.57 -14.11 -0.93
CA LYS A 130 -9.99 -14.49 -0.81
C LYS A 130 -10.77 -14.17 -2.09
N MET A 131 -10.50 -13.03 -2.72
CA MET A 131 -11.21 -12.61 -3.94
C MET A 131 -10.96 -13.56 -5.12
N CYS A 132 -9.77 -14.12 -5.26
CA CYS A 132 -9.44 -15.06 -6.34
C CYS A 132 -9.64 -16.54 -5.97
N ASN A 133 -10.18 -16.84 -4.76
CA ASN A 133 -10.33 -18.20 -4.22
C ASN A 133 -9.02 -19.01 -4.25
N ALA A 134 -7.88 -18.35 -4.16
CA ALA A 134 -6.59 -18.99 -4.17
C ALA A 134 -6.32 -19.73 -2.86
N ARG A 135 -5.60 -20.84 -2.99
CA ARG A 135 -5.09 -21.57 -1.83
C ARG A 135 -3.76 -20.99 -1.41
N GLY A 136 -3.51 -20.92 -0.10
CA GLY A 136 -2.24 -20.44 0.39
C GLY A 136 -1.99 -20.78 1.85
N ILE A 137 -0.73 -20.64 2.25
CA ILE A 137 -0.29 -20.86 3.62
C ILE A 137 0.76 -19.79 3.98
N HIS A 138 0.72 -19.32 5.21
CA HIS A 138 1.75 -18.41 5.69
C HIS A 138 2.99 -19.17 6.17
N PHE A 139 4.14 -18.53 6.04
CA PHE A 139 5.39 -18.89 6.69
C PHE A 139 5.71 -17.90 7.83
N LEU A 140 6.56 -18.32 8.76
CA LEU A 140 6.97 -17.50 9.91
C LEU A 140 7.84 -16.32 9.44
N HIS A 141 7.56 -15.14 9.96
CA HIS A 141 8.24 -13.91 9.57
C HIS A 141 9.77 -14.01 9.69
N ASN A 142 10.48 -13.64 8.63
CA ASN A 142 11.93 -13.71 8.52
C ASN A 142 12.56 -15.12 8.72
N ASP A 143 11.76 -16.19 8.64
CA ASP A 143 12.24 -17.57 8.76
C ASP A 143 12.37 -18.24 7.39
N VAL A 144 13.60 -18.22 6.84
CA VAL A 144 13.90 -18.78 5.51
C VAL A 144 13.75 -20.31 5.48
N GLU A 145 14.06 -21.00 6.57
CA GLU A 145 13.93 -22.46 6.63
C GLU A 145 12.45 -22.87 6.68
N ASN A 146 11.65 -22.13 7.41
CA ASN A 146 10.19 -22.33 7.40
C ASN A 146 9.60 -22.03 6.02
N LEU A 147 10.04 -20.96 5.32
CA LEU A 147 9.65 -20.68 3.95
C LEU A 147 9.97 -21.84 3.00
N LYS A 148 11.20 -22.39 3.07
CA LYS A 148 11.61 -23.56 2.25
C LYS A 148 10.68 -24.74 2.50
N ALA A 149 10.42 -25.09 3.76
CA ALA A 149 9.54 -26.20 4.12
C ALA A 149 8.12 -25.98 3.56
N LYS A 150 7.57 -24.77 3.65
CA LYS A 150 6.26 -24.43 3.09
C LYS A 150 6.21 -24.53 1.57
N LEU A 151 7.29 -24.14 0.88
CA LEU A 151 7.41 -24.28 -0.57
C LEU A 151 7.49 -25.76 -1.01
N GLU A 152 8.20 -26.59 -0.25
CA GLU A 152 8.24 -28.04 -0.51
C GLU A 152 6.85 -28.68 -0.32
N ASP A 153 6.15 -28.30 0.71
CA ASP A 153 4.77 -28.78 0.94
C ASP A 153 3.81 -28.29 -0.15
N ALA A 154 3.94 -27.03 -0.59
CA ALA A 154 3.16 -26.50 -1.70
C ALA A 154 3.40 -27.29 -3.01
N ARG A 155 4.64 -27.65 -3.32
CA ARG A 155 5.00 -28.45 -4.51
C ARG A 155 4.33 -29.83 -4.53
N LYS A 156 4.17 -30.45 -3.37
CA LYS A 156 3.49 -31.77 -3.25
C LYS A 156 2.01 -31.72 -3.65
N LEU A 157 1.40 -30.55 -3.60
CA LEU A 157 0.01 -30.32 -4.01
C LEU A 157 -0.16 -30.17 -5.53
N ASN A 158 0.95 -30.15 -6.28
CA ASN A 158 1.01 -30.01 -7.73
C ASN A 158 0.16 -28.83 -8.28
N PRO A 159 0.30 -27.59 -7.74
CA PRO A 159 -0.43 -26.46 -8.25
C PRO A 159 0.10 -26.03 -9.63
N LYS A 160 -0.70 -25.22 -10.36
CA LYS A 160 -0.28 -24.67 -11.65
C LYS A 160 0.93 -23.73 -11.47
N ASN A 161 0.86 -22.84 -10.51
CA ASN A 161 1.97 -21.95 -10.13
C ASN A 161 2.08 -21.88 -8.60
N ILE A 162 3.29 -21.52 -8.12
CA ILE A 162 3.52 -21.18 -6.71
C ILE A 162 4.03 -19.74 -6.66
N TYR A 163 3.31 -18.89 -5.97
CA TYR A 163 3.71 -17.51 -5.70
C TYR A 163 4.24 -17.36 -4.29
N VAL A 164 5.21 -16.46 -4.11
CA VAL A 164 5.73 -16.11 -2.78
C VAL A 164 5.43 -14.65 -2.52
N GLY A 165 4.69 -14.39 -1.43
CA GLY A 165 4.40 -13.05 -0.95
C GLY A 165 5.30 -12.69 0.23
N VAL A 166 6.06 -11.61 0.11
CA VAL A 166 6.90 -11.04 1.17
C VAL A 166 6.58 -9.55 1.31
N GLU A 167 6.59 -9.05 2.55
CA GLU A 167 6.29 -7.66 2.85
C GLU A 167 7.23 -7.11 3.94
#